data_5d0c51fea5a164ac9038519cfa68ed9d
#
_entry.id   5d0c51fea5a164ac9038519cfa68ed9d
#
_cell.length_a   1.000
_cell.length_b   1.000
_cell.length_c   1.000
_cell.angle_alpha   90.00
_cell.angle_beta   90.00
_cell.angle_gamma   90.00
#
_symmetry.space_group_name_H-M   'P 1'
#
loop_
_entity.id
_entity.type
_entity.pdbx_description
1 polymer ?
#
loop_
_entity_poly.entity_id
_entity_poly.type
_entity_poly.pdbx_seq_one_letter_code
_entity_poly.pdbx_strand_id
1 'polypeptide(L)'
;MLKFLLVCAAFAALPIQAQTLSGRIVGADARPVPYANIGLKNRPAGTVSERDGSFTLRIPDLSVRDTLRISCIGYAAREIPAAGHDARPLEIRLQEQPQTPLSPVITHISRKRYTFGRSIGSNRFSAAFRAGQEGGEMGVKCKLGELRGELQRVRLNLAGCKGVDTLHMRINVYAMRGDRIRKNLLAEPVYFSVPASEADKTATVDLRPYEIFVKGDFLISVENLTHMPAGAKYWIRARLLARTYTRYTSQAPWKMRKAGVGLSVDVLVEPE
;
A
#
# COMPACT_ATOMS: atom_id res chain seq x y z
N MET A 1 -21.93 -6.94 -65.42
CA MET A 1 -21.19 -5.94 -64.60
C MET A 1 -21.88 -5.78 -63.24
N LEU A 2 -21.40 -6.47 -62.21
CA LEU A 2 -21.99 -6.47 -60.87
C LEU A 2 -21.16 -5.51 -59.98
N LYS A 3 -21.76 -4.38 -59.58
CA LYS A 3 -21.12 -3.38 -58.70
C LYS A 3 -21.21 -3.88 -57.28
N PHE A 4 -20.09 -4.29 -56.68
CA PHE A 4 -19.95 -4.51 -55.24
C PHE A 4 -19.95 -3.17 -54.53
N LEU A 5 -20.96 -2.89 -53.72
CA LEU A 5 -21.04 -1.72 -52.84
C LEU A 5 -20.34 -2.12 -51.52
N LEU A 6 -19.14 -1.58 -51.28
CA LEU A 6 -18.39 -1.77 -50.03
C LEU A 6 -18.98 -0.80 -48.98
N VAL A 7 -19.79 -1.32 -48.07
CA VAL A 7 -20.26 -0.53 -46.89
C VAL A 7 -19.19 -0.55 -45.85
N CYS A 8 -18.38 0.52 -45.72
CA CYS A 8 -17.49 0.75 -44.60
C CYS A 8 -18.33 1.16 -43.38
N ALA A 9 -18.59 0.22 -42.46
CA ALA A 9 -19.13 0.52 -41.16
C ALA A 9 -18.02 1.22 -40.33
N ALA A 10 -18.09 2.53 -40.22
CA ALA A 10 -17.26 3.30 -39.30
C ALA A 10 -17.71 2.97 -37.86
N PHE A 11 -16.95 2.13 -37.16
CA PHE A 11 -17.08 1.98 -35.73
C PHE A 11 -16.63 3.31 -35.09
N ALA A 12 -17.60 4.15 -34.68
CA ALA A 12 -17.34 5.28 -33.85
C ALA A 12 -16.87 4.76 -32.47
N ALA A 13 -15.57 4.80 -32.23
CA ALA A 13 -15.01 4.56 -30.91
C ALA A 13 -15.52 5.70 -30.00
N LEU A 14 -16.53 5.39 -29.17
CA LEU A 14 -16.98 6.31 -28.13
C LEU A 14 -15.80 6.56 -27.18
N PRO A 15 -15.44 7.82 -26.90
CA PRO A 15 -14.38 8.12 -25.95
C PRO A 15 -14.81 7.58 -24.60
N ILE A 16 -14.02 6.66 -24.03
CA ILE A 16 -14.17 6.24 -22.63
C ILE A 16 -13.82 7.46 -21.78
N GLN A 17 -14.83 8.17 -21.30
CA GLN A 17 -14.64 9.29 -20.40
C GLN A 17 -14.21 8.76 -19.04
N ALA A 18 -12.97 9.05 -18.66
CA ALA A 18 -12.50 8.77 -17.31
C ALA A 18 -13.24 9.70 -16.34
N GLN A 19 -13.99 9.15 -15.41
CA GLN A 19 -14.62 9.90 -14.35
C GLN A 19 -13.61 10.23 -13.25
N THR A 20 -13.76 11.42 -12.66
CA THR A 20 -12.91 11.87 -11.56
C THR A 20 -13.77 12.09 -10.33
N LEU A 21 -13.52 11.33 -9.29
CA LEU A 21 -14.09 11.54 -7.97
C LEU A 21 -13.13 12.38 -7.13
N SER A 22 -13.64 13.43 -6.51
CA SER A 22 -12.85 14.26 -5.58
C SER A 22 -13.60 14.45 -4.27
N GLY A 23 -12.88 14.81 -3.22
CA GLY A 23 -13.50 15.05 -1.93
C GLY A 23 -12.50 15.18 -0.81
N ARG A 24 -13.00 14.99 0.42
CA ARG A 24 -12.23 15.09 1.63
C ARG A 24 -12.60 13.97 2.61
N ILE A 25 -11.59 13.40 3.26
CA ILE A 25 -11.76 12.42 4.32
C ILE A 25 -11.55 13.13 5.66
N VAL A 26 -12.54 12.99 6.55
CA VAL A 26 -12.51 13.59 7.89
C VAL A 26 -12.86 12.56 8.97
N GLY A 27 -12.40 12.79 10.18
CA GLY A 27 -12.79 12.03 11.37
C GLY A 27 -14.18 12.44 11.89
N ALA A 28 -14.61 11.82 12.99
CA ALA A 28 -15.84 12.18 13.67
C ALA A 28 -15.81 13.63 14.19
N ASP A 29 -14.64 14.12 14.59
CA ASP A 29 -14.33 15.47 15.06
C ASP A 29 -14.14 16.50 13.93
N ALA A 30 -14.45 16.13 12.67
CA ALA A 30 -14.25 16.92 11.46
C ALA A 30 -12.76 17.25 11.13
N ARG A 31 -11.80 16.70 11.86
CA ARG A 31 -10.38 16.86 11.50
C ARG A 31 -10.04 16.04 10.26
N PRO A 32 -9.11 16.53 9.43
CA PRO A 32 -8.64 15.78 8.26
C PRO A 32 -8.06 14.42 8.66
N VAL A 33 -8.34 13.38 7.87
CA VAL A 33 -7.69 12.08 7.98
C VAL A 33 -6.68 11.95 6.83
N PRO A 34 -5.39 12.17 7.09
CA PRO A 34 -4.35 12.08 6.08
C PRO A 34 -4.06 10.62 5.69
N TYR A 35 -3.65 10.43 4.45
CA TYR A 35 -3.19 9.15 3.92
C TYR A 35 -4.18 7.99 4.10
N ALA A 36 -5.48 8.29 4.14
CA ALA A 36 -6.52 7.28 4.05
C ALA A 36 -6.49 6.62 2.68
N ASN A 37 -6.64 5.32 2.63
CA ASN A 37 -6.72 4.54 1.41
C ASN A 37 -8.11 4.67 0.79
N ILE A 38 -8.20 5.16 -0.44
CA ILE A 38 -9.45 5.34 -1.21
C ILE A 38 -9.31 4.56 -2.51
N GLY A 39 -10.28 3.75 -2.88
CA GLY A 39 -10.23 3.04 -4.14
C GLY A 39 -11.45 2.16 -4.40
N LEU A 40 -11.59 1.73 -5.64
CA LEU A 40 -12.59 0.75 -6.01
C LEU A 40 -12.23 -0.62 -5.43
N LYS A 41 -13.19 -1.23 -4.76
CA LYS A 41 -13.02 -2.55 -4.14
C LYS A 41 -12.65 -3.59 -5.19
N ASN A 42 -11.49 -4.26 -5.00
CA ASN A 42 -10.96 -5.29 -5.89
C ASN A 42 -10.64 -4.83 -7.32
N ARG A 43 -10.49 -3.52 -7.56
CA ARG A 43 -10.08 -2.96 -8.86
C ARG A 43 -8.80 -2.13 -8.72
N PRO A 44 -7.97 -2.00 -9.78
CA PRO A 44 -6.72 -1.25 -9.74
C PRO A 44 -6.96 0.26 -9.97
N ALA A 45 -7.99 0.83 -9.34
CA ALA A 45 -8.29 2.25 -9.33
C ALA A 45 -8.36 2.71 -7.87
N GLY A 46 -7.35 3.43 -7.44
CA GLY A 46 -7.23 3.87 -6.05
C GLY A 46 -6.19 4.97 -5.89
N THR A 47 -6.31 5.70 -4.79
CA THR A 47 -5.44 6.80 -4.36
C THR A 47 -5.34 6.80 -2.83
N VAL A 48 -4.61 7.76 -2.28
CA VAL A 48 -4.60 8.08 -0.85
C VAL A 48 -5.00 9.55 -0.66
N SER A 49 -5.56 9.89 0.49
CA SER A 49 -5.82 11.30 0.80
C SER A 49 -4.51 12.05 1.08
N GLU A 50 -4.52 13.35 0.79
CA GLU A 50 -3.46 14.29 1.14
C GLU A 50 -3.39 14.56 2.65
N ARG A 51 -2.44 15.37 3.09
CA ARG A 51 -2.30 15.76 4.50
C ARG A 51 -3.52 16.50 5.06
N ASP A 52 -4.19 17.27 4.23
CA ASP A 52 -5.43 17.98 4.58
C ASP A 52 -6.70 17.12 4.43
N GLY A 53 -6.54 15.83 4.14
CA GLY A 53 -7.63 14.88 3.91
C GLY A 53 -8.25 14.92 2.52
N SER A 54 -7.87 15.87 1.66
CA SER A 54 -8.39 15.96 0.28
C SER A 54 -7.94 14.76 -0.57
N PHE A 55 -8.73 14.39 -1.57
CA PHE A 55 -8.35 13.36 -2.53
C PHE A 55 -8.91 13.62 -3.91
N THR A 56 -8.23 13.09 -4.90
CA THR A 56 -8.70 13.00 -6.29
C THR A 56 -8.43 11.59 -6.79
N LEU A 57 -9.47 10.91 -7.27
CA LEU A 57 -9.42 9.56 -7.82
C LEU A 57 -9.94 9.55 -9.25
N ARG A 58 -9.08 9.24 -10.20
CA ARG A 58 -9.46 9.07 -11.60
C ARG A 58 -9.82 7.60 -11.87
N ILE A 59 -11.01 7.37 -12.41
CA ILE A 59 -11.55 6.05 -12.71
C ILE A 59 -11.81 5.97 -14.22
N PRO A 60 -11.05 5.18 -14.98
CA PRO A 60 -11.20 5.10 -16.43
C PRO A 60 -12.56 4.56 -16.90
N ASP A 61 -13.13 3.64 -16.14
CA ASP A 61 -14.32 2.88 -16.53
C ASP A 61 -15.19 2.59 -15.29
N LEU A 62 -15.83 3.65 -14.75
CA LEU A 62 -16.71 3.52 -13.59
C LEU A 62 -18.01 2.77 -13.97
N SER A 63 -18.31 1.73 -13.18
CA SER A 63 -19.57 0.99 -13.28
C SER A 63 -20.53 1.38 -12.15
N VAL A 64 -21.83 1.33 -12.42
CA VAL A 64 -22.86 1.53 -11.39
C VAL A 64 -22.81 0.51 -10.24
N ARG A 65 -22.13 -0.62 -10.46
CA ARG A 65 -21.92 -1.66 -9.44
C ARG A 65 -20.66 -1.48 -8.64
N ASP A 66 -19.83 -0.49 -8.98
CA ASP A 66 -18.56 -0.27 -8.28
C ASP A 66 -18.81 0.28 -6.87
N THR A 67 -18.05 -0.25 -5.94
CA THR A 67 -18.03 0.19 -4.55
C THR A 67 -16.73 0.92 -4.26
N LEU A 68 -16.83 2.16 -3.83
CA LEU A 68 -15.72 2.92 -3.28
C LEU A 68 -15.50 2.49 -1.84
N ARG A 69 -14.30 2.01 -1.54
CA ARG A 69 -13.90 1.63 -0.20
C ARG A 69 -12.84 2.58 0.33
N ILE A 70 -13.09 3.10 1.52
CA ILE A 70 -12.18 3.99 2.25
C ILE A 70 -11.74 3.28 3.52
N SER A 71 -10.44 3.30 3.80
CA SER A 71 -9.88 2.71 5.02
C SER A 71 -8.64 3.46 5.49
N CYS A 72 -8.51 3.60 6.80
CA CYS A 72 -7.32 4.15 7.45
C CYS A 72 -7.03 3.33 8.71
N ILE A 73 -5.76 3.21 9.10
CA ILE A 73 -5.38 2.58 10.36
C ILE A 73 -5.96 3.42 11.50
N GLY A 74 -6.57 2.78 12.50
CA GLY A 74 -7.26 3.45 13.60
C GLY A 74 -8.72 3.83 13.32
N TYR A 75 -9.22 3.58 12.10
CA TYR A 75 -10.59 3.90 11.71
C TYR A 75 -11.34 2.68 11.16
N ALA A 76 -12.65 2.67 11.35
CA ALA A 76 -13.54 1.72 10.70
C ALA A 76 -13.56 1.98 9.19
N ALA A 77 -13.40 0.92 8.40
CA ALA A 77 -13.49 1.06 6.95
C ALA A 77 -14.93 1.39 6.53
N ARG A 78 -15.08 2.31 5.55
CA ARG A 78 -16.36 2.71 4.99
C ARG A 78 -16.47 2.30 3.52
N GLU A 79 -17.63 1.81 3.13
CA GLU A 79 -17.95 1.46 1.76
C GLU A 79 -19.19 2.25 1.31
N ILE A 80 -19.12 2.84 0.12
CA ILE A 80 -20.22 3.59 -0.50
C ILE A 80 -20.31 3.24 -1.99
N PRO A 81 -21.47 3.38 -2.65
CA PRO A 81 -21.53 3.31 -4.11
C PRO A 81 -20.55 4.30 -4.73
N ALA A 82 -19.85 3.91 -5.77
CA ALA A 82 -18.90 4.80 -6.44
C ALA A 82 -19.58 5.70 -7.49
N ALA A 83 -20.68 5.24 -8.09
CA ALA A 83 -21.44 6.01 -9.06
C ALA A 83 -22.36 7.05 -8.40
N GLY A 84 -22.71 8.10 -9.14
CA GLY A 84 -23.63 9.15 -8.69
C GLY A 84 -22.97 10.30 -7.91
N HIS A 85 -21.64 10.39 -7.93
CA HIS A 85 -20.87 11.39 -7.19
C HIS A 85 -20.01 12.32 -8.08
N ASP A 86 -20.30 12.35 -9.36
CA ASP A 86 -19.52 13.04 -10.39
C ASP A 86 -19.70 14.57 -10.40
N ALA A 87 -20.72 15.09 -9.71
CA ALA A 87 -21.07 16.52 -9.77
C ALA A 87 -20.61 17.34 -8.54
N ARG A 88 -20.21 16.72 -7.43
CA ARG A 88 -19.86 17.43 -6.18
C ARG A 88 -18.72 16.73 -5.45
N PRO A 89 -17.81 17.49 -4.81
CA PRO A 89 -16.82 16.90 -3.91
C PRO A 89 -17.47 16.12 -2.77
N LEU A 90 -16.96 14.93 -2.50
CA LEU A 90 -17.43 14.06 -1.43
C LEU A 90 -16.84 14.48 -0.09
N GLU A 91 -17.64 14.63 0.95
CA GLU A 91 -17.17 14.60 2.32
C GLU A 91 -17.42 13.21 2.92
N ILE A 92 -16.36 12.48 3.24
CA ILE A 92 -16.44 11.14 3.78
C ILE A 92 -15.93 11.13 5.21
N ARG A 93 -16.83 10.87 6.14
CA ARG A 93 -16.54 10.84 7.57
C ARG A 93 -16.23 9.42 8.02
N LEU A 94 -15.06 9.22 8.63
CA LEU A 94 -14.64 7.95 9.22
C LEU A 94 -14.85 7.97 10.72
N GLN A 95 -15.25 6.83 11.28
CA GLN A 95 -15.35 6.63 12.72
C GLN A 95 -14.07 6.00 13.25
N GLU A 96 -13.57 6.50 14.36
CA GLU A 96 -12.43 5.90 15.02
C GLU A 96 -12.77 4.48 15.46
N GLN A 97 -11.85 3.57 15.20
CA GLN A 97 -11.90 2.20 15.65
C GLN A 97 -10.51 1.79 16.09
N PRO A 98 -10.13 2.11 17.34
CA PRO A 98 -8.82 1.73 17.86
C PRO A 98 -8.62 0.23 17.73
N GLN A 99 -7.50 -0.18 17.18
CA GLN A 99 -7.11 -1.59 17.19
C GLN A 99 -6.47 -1.89 18.54
N THR A 100 -6.90 -2.96 19.20
CA THR A 100 -6.21 -3.45 20.38
C THR A 100 -4.93 -4.13 19.94
N PRO A 101 -3.74 -3.58 20.29
CA PRO A 101 -2.49 -4.24 19.99
C PRO A 101 -2.40 -5.57 20.75
N LEU A 102 -1.64 -6.50 20.22
CA LEU A 102 -1.28 -7.70 21.00
C LEU A 102 -0.46 -7.24 22.20
N SER A 103 -0.91 -7.56 23.42
CA SER A 103 -0.18 -7.22 24.63
C SER A 103 1.18 -7.90 24.66
N PRO A 104 2.24 -7.20 25.12
CA PRO A 104 3.51 -7.85 25.40
C PRO A 104 3.29 -8.94 26.45
N VAL A 105 3.77 -10.14 26.20
CA VAL A 105 3.94 -11.12 27.26
C VAL A 105 5.27 -10.81 27.93
N ILE A 106 5.23 -10.22 29.12
CA ILE A 106 6.44 -9.95 29.90
C ILE A 106 6.92 -11.29 30.47
N THR A 107 7.78 -11.97 29.72
CA THR A 107 8.51 -13.11 30.21
C THR A 107 9.99 -12.74 30.27
N HIS A 108 10.66 -13.04 31.37
CA HIS A 108 12.11 -12.88 31.55
C HIS A 108 12.92 -13.90 30.73
N ILE A 109 12.42 -14.26 29.54
CA ILE A 109 12.99 -15.29 28.67
C ILE A 109 13.92 -14.63 27.66
N SER A 110 15.06 -15.25 27.41
CA SER A 110 16.04 -14.81 26.42
C SER A 110 15.43 -14.82 25.01
N ARG A 111 15.09 -13.65 24.47
CA ARG A 111 14.56 -13.49 23.11
C ARG A 111 15.68 -13.60 22.08
N LYS A 112 15.43 -14.31 20.99
CA LYS A 112 16.37 -14.40 19.86
C LYS A 112 15.97 -13.43 18.75
N ARG A 113 16.98 -12.76 18.19
CA ARG A 113 16.77 -11.89 17.02
C ARG A 113 16.84 -12.71 15.74
N TYR A 114 15.80 -12.55 14.92
CA TYR A 114 15.75 -13.10 13.57
C TYR A 114 15.56 -11.96 12.57
N THR A 115 16.13 -12.12 11.36
CA THR A 115 15.88 -11.19 10.24
C THR A 115 15.10 -11.94 9.17
N PHE A 116 13.90 -11.46 8.89
CA PHE A 116 13.06 -11.94 7.79
C PHE A 116 13.18 -11.03 6.58
N GLY A 117 12.91 -11.58 5.40
CA GLY A 117 13.10 -10.83 4.15
C GLY A 117 14.56 -10.86 3.71
N ARG A 118 14.96 -9.86 2.92
CA ARG A 118 16.32 -9.82 2.36
C ARG A 118 16.82 -8.39 2.20
N SER A 119 18.10 -8.19 2.50
CA SER A 119 18.85 -7.04 2.03
C SER A 119 19.44 -7.37 0.65
N ILE A 120 19.34 -6.43 -0.28
CA ILE A 120 19.82 -6.56 -1.66
C ILE A 120 20.76 -5.40 -1.95
N GLY A 121 22.06 -5.71 -2.12
CA GLY A 121 23.08 -4.70 -2.44
C GLY A 121 23.23 -4.42 -3.93
N SER A 122 22.76 -5.32 -4.80
CA SER A 122 22.92 -5.20 -6.26
C SER A 122 21.82 -4.35 -6.89
N ASN A 123 22.18 -3.50 -7.87
CA ASN A 123 21.26 -2.71 -8.70
C ASN A 123 20.87 -3.41 -10.01
N ARG A 124 21.21 -4.70 -10.21
CA ARG A 124 20.92 -5.43 -11.46
C ARG A 124 19.43 -5.49 -11.78
N PHE A 125 18.59 -5.61 -10.75
CA PHE A 125 17.13 -5.67 -10.88
C PHE A 125 16.49 -4.73 -9.88
N SER A 126 15.41 -4.09 -10.30
CA SER A 126 14.59 -3.25 -9.42
C SER A 126 13.12 -3.40 -9.73
N ALA A 127 12.29 -3.23 -8.70
CA ALA A 127 10.87 -2.98 -8.83
C ALA A 127 10.63 -1.48 -8.65
N ALA A 128 9.59 -0.94 -9.27
CA ALA A 128 9.31 0.49 -9.21
C ALA A 128 7.89 0.78 -8.76
N PHE A 129 7.75 1.85 -7.99
CA PHE A 129 6.50 2.61 -7.89
C PHE A 129 6.52 3.74 -8.91
N ARG A 130 5.38 4.04 -9.51
CA ARG A 130 5.20 5.02 -10.58
C ARG A 130 4.01 5.92 -10.27
N ALA A 131 3.91 7.02 -10.96
CA ALA A 131 2.73 7.88 -10.93
C ALA A 131 1.44 7.07 -11.13
N GLY A 132 0.40 7.39 -10.38
CA GLY A 132 -0.87 6.65 -10.35
C GLY A 132 -0.84 5.34 -9.57
N GLN A 133 0.17 5.13 -8.72
CA GLN A 133 0.28 3.96 -7.83
C GLN A 133 0.23 4.36 -6.35
N GLU A 134 -0.52 5.40 -6.02
CA GLU A 134 -0.76 5.84 -4.66
C GLU A 134 -1.52 4.77 -3.88
N GLY A 135 -1.04 4.45 -2.68
CA GLY A 135 -1.52 3.32 -1.88
C GLY A 135 -1.18 1.94 -2.46
N GLY A 136 -0.31 1.89 -3.48
CA GLY A 136 0.29 0.64 -3.94
C GLY A 136 1.28 0.09 -2.91
N GLU A 137 1.41 -1.22 -2.83
CA GLU A 137 2.28 -1.87 -1.85
C GLU A 137 3.16 -2.95 -2.46
N MET A 138 4.33 -3.12 -1.85
CA MET A 138 5.23 -4.25 -2.07
C MET A 138 5.65 -4.83 -0.72
N GLY A 139 5.48 -6.14 -0.53
CA GLY A 139 5.78 -6.76 0.77
C GLY A 139 6.35 -8.16 0.67
N VAL A 140 6.97 -8.58 1.76
CA VAL A 140 7.56 -9.90 1.92
C VAL A 140 6.88 -10.68 3.05
N LYS A 141 6.64 -11.96 2.82
CA LYS A 141 6.11 -12.87 3.83
C LYS A 141 7.22 -13.28 4.80
N CYS A 142 6.94 -13.12 6.07
CA CYS A 142 7.77 -13.56 7.17
C CYS A 142 7.15 -14.82 7.78
N LYS A 143 7.87 -15.93 7.75
CA LYS A 143 7.39 -17.21 8.30
C LYS A 143 7.84 -17.31 9.75
N LEU A 144 6.92 -17.03 10.66
CA LEU A 144 7.15 -17.11 12.10
C LEU A 144 6.58 -18.41 12.72
N GLY A 145 5.73 -19.14 11.98
CA GLY A 145 5.04 -20.34 12.48
C GLY A 145 4.05 -19.98 13.58
N GLU A 146 4.07 -20.69 14.69
CA GLU A 146 3.18 -20.40 15.83
C GLU A 146 3.82 -19.44 16.84
N LEU A 147 5.07 -19.03 16.62
CA LEU A 147 5.82 -18.19 17.54
C LEU A 147 5.26 -16.77 17.61
N ARG A 148 5.65 -16.08 18.68
CA ARG A 148 5.42 -14.65 18.89
C ARG A 148 6.71 -13.88 18.66
N GLY A 149 6.60 -12.65 18.24
CA GLY A 149 7.74 -11.78 18.06
C GLY A 149 7.37 -10.31 18.11
N GLU A 150 8.35 -9.50 18.48
CA GLU A 150 8.28 -8.04 18.50
C GLU A 150 9.11 -7.48 17.35
N LEU A 151 8.52 -6.64 16.52
CA LEU A 151 9.19 -6.02 15.39
C LEU A 151 10.12 -4.92 15.87
N GLN A 152 11.38 -4.96 15.41
CA GLN A 152 12.42 -4.03 15.89
C GLN A 152 12.78 -2.98 14.85
N ARG A 153 13.00 -3.40 13.61
CA ARG A 153 13.54 -2.54 12.56
C ARG A 153 13.20 -3.06 11.18
N VAL A 154 12.81 -2.17 10.30
CA VAL A 154 12.64 -2.46 8.87
C VAL A 154 13.76 -1.79 8.08
N ARG A 155 14.27 -2.50 7.06
CA ARG A 155 15.20 -1.93 6.07
C ARG A 155 14.64 -2.10 4.68
N LEU A 156 14.65 -1.00 3.93
CA LEU A 156 14.22 -0.92 2.53
C LEU A 156 15.41 -0.51 1.66
N ASN A 157 15.81 -1.37 0.72
CA ASN A 157 16.90 -1.07 -0.20
C ASN A 157 16.38 -0.31 -1.42
N LEU A 158 16.53 1.00 -1.41
CA LEU A 158 16.17 1.87 -2.52
C LEU A 158 17.25 1.83 -3.62
N ALA A 159 16.85 2.14 -4.85
CA ALA A 159 17.71 2.11 -6.04
C ALA A 159 17.62 3.39 -6.87
N GLY A 160 17.19 4.48 -6.27
CA GLY A 160 17.05 5.79 -6.89
C GLY A 160 15.61 6.22 -7.09
N CYS A 161 15.44 7.48 -7.47
CA CYS A 161 14.17 8.07 -7.86
C CYS A 161 14.35 9.05 -9.02
N LYS A 162 13.24 9.43 -9.67
CA LYS A 162 13.20 10.44 -10.72
C LYS A 162 11.91 11.23 -10.61
N GLY A 163 12.01 12.57 -10.64
CA GLY A 163 10.88 13.48 -10.69
C GLY A 163 10.09 13.59 -9.39
N VAL A 164 10.76 13.33 -8.26
CA VAL A 164 10.25 13.54 -6.90
C VAL A 164 11.38 14.03 -6.01
N ASP A 165 11.07 14.89 -5.06
CA ASP A 165 12.05 15.45 -4.10
C ASP A 165 12.09 14.65 -2.80
N THR A 166 10.97 14.09 -2.41
CA THR A 166 10.83 13.29 -1.19
C THR A 166 9.86 12.14 -1.42
N LEU A 167 10.27 10.95 -1.01
CA LEU A 167 9.43 9.76 -1.00
C LEU A 167 8.70 9.69 0.35
N HIS A 168 7.38 9.72 0.32
CA HIS A 168 6.51 9.49 1.48
C HIS A 168 6.00 8.07 1.44
N MET A 169 6.22 7.33 2.51
CA MET A 169 5.91 5.91 2.57
C MET A 169 5.32 5.53 3.93
N ARG A 170 4.63 4.40 3.97
CA ARG A 170 4.11 3.79 5.19
C ARG A 170 4.54 2.32 5.25
N ILE A 171 4.92 1.86 6.44
CA ILE A 171 5.07 0.43 6.71
C ILE A 171 3.70 -0.11 7.10
N ASN A 172 3.34 -1.28 6.55
CA ASN A 172 2.17 -2.04 6.98
C ASN A 172 2.59 -3.44 7.41
N VAL A 173 1.84 -3.98 8.36
CA VAL A 173 2.03 -5.35 8.89
C VAL A 173 0.69 -6.06 8.83
N TYR A 174 0.61 -7.14 8.06
CA TYR A 174 -0.63 -7.89 7.89
C TYR A 174 -0.50 -9.30 8.44
N ALA A 175 -1.50 -9.77 9.18
CA ALA A 175 -1.59 -11.18 9.49
C ALA A 175 -1.72 -12.01 8.21
N MET A 176 -1.12 -13.21 8.18
CA MET A 176 -1.25 -14.15 7.07
C MET A 176 -1.83 -15.49 7.53
N ARG A 177 -2.60 -16.13 6.67
CA ARG A 177 -3.00 -17.52 6.81
C ARG A 177 -2.70 -18.25 5.50
N GLY A 178 -1.66 -19.06 5.51
CA GLY A 178 -1.05 -19.56 4.28
C GLY A 178 -0.54 -18.40 3.41
N ASP A 179 -1.02 -18.27 2.18
CA ASP A 179 -0.69 -17.16 1.28
C ASP A 179 -1.79 -16.07 1.23
N ARG A 180 -2.79 -16.16 2.11
CA ARG A 180 -3.87 -15.16 2.20
C ARG A 180 -3.50 -14.06 3.19
N ILE A 181 -3.46 -12.83 2.71
CA ILE A 181 -3.27 -11.61 3.51
C ILE A 181 -4.59 -11.28 4.21
N ARG A 182 -4.51 -10.99 5.50
CA ARG A 182 -5.65 -10.73 6.39
C ARG A 182 -5.65 -9.28 6.85
N LYS A 183 -6.12 -9.02 8.07
CA LYS A 183 -6.17 -7.68 8.66
C LYS A 183 -4.77 -7.07 8.84
N ASN A 184 -4.68 -5.76 8.75
CA ASN A 184 -3.53 -5.01 9.22
C ASN A 184 -3.44 -5.13 10.76
N LEU A 185 -2.24 -5.31 11.29
CA LEU A 185 -1.98 -5.54 12.71
C LEU A 185 -1.56 -4.25 13.44
N LEU A 186 -1.32 -3.16 12.71
CA LEU A 186 -0.88 -1.89 13.29
C LEU A 186 -2.03 -1.21 14.01
N ALA A 187 -1.79 -0.73 15.23
CA ALA A 187 -2.72 0.11 15.98
C ALA A 187 -2.66 1.56 15.50
N GLU A 188 -1.48 2.02 15.11
CA GLU A 188 -1.23 3.34 14.56
C GLU A 188 -0.35 3.27 13.30
N PRO A 189 -0.43 4.28 12.40
CA PRO A 189 0.32 4.26 11.16
C PRO A 189 1.82 4.55 11.39
N VAL A 190 2.69 3.79 10.72
CA VAL A 190 4.14 3.97 10.73
C VAL A 190 4.58 4.68 9.47
N TYR A 191 4.67 6.00 9.49
CA TYR A 191 5.10 6.82 8.38
C TYR A 191 6.61 7.05 8.39
N PHE A 192 7.21 7.14 7.21
CA PHE A 192 8.59 7.62 7.05
C PHE A 192 8.76 8.28 5.69
N SER A 193 9.79 9.13 5.60
CA SER A 193 10.11 9.85 4.37
C SER A 193 11.58 9.71 4.06
N VAL A 194 11.91 9.68 2.76
CA VAL A 194 13.29 9.60 2.27
C VAL A 194 13.49 10.71 1.24
N PRO A 195 14.44 11.63 1.47
CA PRO A 195 14.81 12.65 0.48
C PRO A 195 15.34 11.99 -0.80
N ALA A 196 15.14 12.62 -1.95
CA ALA A 196 15.65 12.13 -3.24
C ALA A 196 17.16 11.86 -3.23
N SER A 197 17.93 12.67 -2.50
CA SER A 197 19.39 12.52 -2.32
C SER A 197 19.80 11.24 -1.57
N GLU A 198 18.86 10.57 -0.92
CA GLU A 198 19.09 9.31 -0.20
C GLU A 198 18.32 8.12 -0.80
N ALA A 199 17.61 8.35 -1.90
CA ALA A 199 16.76 7.35 -2.51
C ALA A 199 17.53 6.20 -3.22
N ASP A 200 18.84 6.21 -3.23
CA ASP A 200 19.73 5.13 -3.70
C ASP A 200 20.35 4.31 -2.56
N LYS A 201 20.04 4.66 -1.30
CA LYS A 201 20.56 4.02 -0.09
C LYS A 201 19.54 3.06 0.53
N THR A 202 19.92 2.46 1.63
CA THR A 202 19.02 1.67 2.47
C THR A 202 18.33 2.58 3.47
N ALA A 203 17.03 2.77 3.31
CA ALA A 203 16.21 3.40 4.34
C ALA A 203 15.98 2.45 5.50
N THR A 204 16.11 2.96 6.71
CA THR A 204 15.92 2.18 7.95
C THR A 204 14.86 2.85 8.81
N VAL A 205 13.85 2.06 9.23
CA VAL A 205 12.75 2.50 10.09
C VAL A 205 12.85 1.75 11.41
N ASP A 206 12.97 2.48 12.52
CA ASP A 206 12.90 1.90 13.86
C ASP A 206 11.43 1.67 14.24
N LEU A 207 11.09 0.43 14.56
CA LEU A 207 9.72 0.04 14.92
C LEU A 207 9.53 -0.12 16.45
N ARG A 208 10.58 -0.06 17.22
CA ARG A 208 10.51 -0.24 18.69
C ARG A 208 9.55 0.73 19.39
N PRO A 209 9.48 2.03 19.00
CA PRO A 209 8.52 2.96 19.60
C PRO A 209 7.04 2.60 19.40
N TYR A 210 6.74 1.77 18.41
CA TYR A 210 5.36 1.37 18.05
C TYR A 210 4.90 0.08 18.75
N GLU A 211 5.78 -0.59 19.48
CA GLU A 211 5.47 -1.82 20.23
C GLU A 211 4.65 -2.85 19.43
N ILE A 212 5.10 -3.14 18.19
CA ILE A 212 4.37 -4.00 17.26
C ILE A 212 4.68 -5.47 17.57
N PHE A 213 3.70 -6.18 18.13
CA PHE A 213 3.77 -7.62 18.38
C PHE A 213 3.01 -8.38 17.31
N VAL A 214 3.58 -9.51 16.89
CA VAL A 214 2.99 -10.43 15.91
C VAL A 214 2.96 -11.85 16.48
N LYS A 215 1.95 -12.62 16.05
CA LYS A 215 1.87 -14.05 16.29
C LYS A 215 1.58 -14.76 14.98
N GLY A 216 2.35 -15.78 14.66
CA GLY A 216 2.19 -16.50 13.40
C GLY A 216 2.81 -15.80 12.19
N ASP A 217 2.57 -16.35 11.02
CA ASP A 217 3.07 -15.77 9.76
C ASP A 217 2.47 -14.40 9.50
N PHE A 218 3.29 -13.48 9.02
CA PHE A 218 2.86 -12.11 8.69
C PHE A 218 3.50 -11.62 7.38
N LEU A 219 2.91 -10.59 6.80
CA LEU A 219 3.45 -9.81 5.69
C LEU A 219 3.92 -8.47 6.23
N ILE A 220 5.17 -8.11 5.97
CA ILE A 220 5.66 -6.74 6.09
C ILE A 220 5.66 -6.12 4.70
N SER A 221 5.10 -4.91 4.55
CA SER A 221 5.08 -4.21 3.28
C SER A 221 5.43 -2.74 3.42
N VAL A 222 5.91 -2.17 2.33
CA VAL A 222 6.03 -0.72 2.12
C VAL A 222 4.93 -0.27 1.17
N GLU A 223 4.24 0.79 1.54
CA GLU A 223 3.18 1.43 0.78
C GLU A 223 3.65 2.79 0.27
N ASN A 224 3.37 3.06 -1.00
CA ASN A 224 3.63 4.36 -1.61
C ASN A 224 2.53 5.36 -1.25
N LEU A 225 2.91 6.45 -0.60
CA LEU A 225 2.03 7.59 -0.30
C LEU A 225 2.38 8.82 -1.14
N THR A 226 3.43 8.74 -1.94
CA THR A 226 3.92 9.87 -2.75
C THR A 226 3.00 10.09 -3.94
N HIS A 227 2.38 11.25 -4.03
CA HIS A 227 1.72 11.70 -5.24
C HIS A 227 2.78 12.14 -6.25
N MET A 228 2.95 11.35 -7.27
CA MET A 228 4.02 11.53 -8.25
C MET A 228 3.48 12.14 -9.54
N PRO A 229 4.13 13.18 -10.10
CA PRO A 229 3.78 13.70 -11.42
C PRO A 229 3.99 12.64 -12.51
N ALA A 230 3.37 12.84 -13.66
CA ALA A 230 3.49 11.94 -14.80
C ALA A 230 4.97 11.72 -15.18
N GLY A 231 5.36 10.46 -15.37
CA GLY A 231 6.73 10.05 -15.66
C GLY A 231 7.65 9.92 -14.44
N ALA A 232 7.24 10.40 -13.27
CA ALA A 232 8.00 10.22 -12.03
C ALA A 232 7.90 8.77 -11.53
N LYS A 233 8.93 8.34 -10.82
CA LYS A 233 9.04 6.99 -10.27
C LYS A 233 10.18 6.89 -9.28
N TYR A 234 10.13 5.87 -8.42
CA TYR A 234 11.28 5.44 -7.63
C TYR A 234 11.42 3.93 -7.63
N TRP A 235 12.62 3.46 -7.35
CA TRP A 235 12.96 2.05 -7.47
C TRP A 235 13.37 1.46 -6.13
N ILE A 236 12.98 0.20 -5.92
CA ILE A 236 13.44 -0.66 -4.85
C ILE A 236 14.29 -1.76 -5.47
N ARG A 237 15.47 -2.01 -4.92
CA ARG A 237 16.31 -3.12 -5.36
C ARG A 237 15.55 -4.43 -5.30
N ALA A 238 15.76 -5.27 -6.31
CA ALA A 238 15.06 -6.54 -6.41
C ALA A 238 16.01 -7.65 -6.87
N ARG A 239 15.57 -8.89 -6.70
CA ARG A 239 16.25 -10.08 -7.22
C ARG A 239 15.23 -11.06 -7.82
N LEU A 240 15.66 -11.84 -8.79
CA LEU A 240 14.87 -12.93 -9.35
C LEU A 240 14.77 -14.11 -8.37
N LEU A 241 13.82 -15.01 -8.62
CA LEU A 241 13.60 -16.26 -7.88
C LEU A 241 13.30 -16.09 -6.38
N ALA A 242 12.69 -14.96 -6.03
CA ALA A 242 12.14 -14.74 -4.70
C ALA A 242 10.66 -14.32 -4.85
N ARG A 243 9.94 -14.17 -3.75
CA ARG A 243 8.50 -13.84 -3.77
C ARG A 243 8.25 -12.48 -3.15
N THR A 244 7.43 -11.67 -3.82
CA THR A 244 6.89 -10.41 -3.31
C THR A 244 5.38 -10.41 -3.50
N TYR A 245 4.66 -9.98 -2.51
CA TYR A 245 3.24 -9.68 -2.61
C TYR A 245 3.10 -8.21 -2.99
N THR A 246 2.32 -7.93 -4.02
CA THR A 246 2.14 -6.57 -4.53
C THR A 246 0.67 -6.27 -4.70
N ARG A 247 0.27 -5.04 -4.42
CA ARG A 247 -0.96 -4.45 -4.96
C ARG A 247 -0.65 -3.14 -5.66
N TYR A 248 -1.37 -2.86 -6.74
CA TYR A 248 -1.03 -1.78 -7.66
C TYR A 248 -1.35 -0.40 -7.10
N THR A 249 -2.51 -0.24 -6.49
CA THR A 249 -3.01 0.99 -5.85
C THR A 249 -3.78 0.62 -4.58
N SER A 250 -4.25 1.60 -3.84
CA SER A 250 -5.20 1.40 -2.74
C SER A 250 -6.37 0.50 -3.17
N GLN A 251 -6.77 -0.42 -2.30
CA GLN A 251 -7.89 -1.36 -2.46
C GLN A 251 -7.76 -2.35 -3.63
N ALA A 252 -6.70 -2.28 -4.45
CA ALA A 252 -6.45 -3.26 -5.51
C ALA A 252 -6.20 -4.67 -4.92
N PRO A 253 -6.50 -5.74 -5.66
CA PRO A 253 -6.23 -7.10 -5.21
C PRO A 253 -4.73 -7.36 -5.12
N TRP A 254 -4.35 -8.13 -4.10
CA TRP A 254 -2.99 -8.59 -3.93
C TRP A 254 -2.60 -9.62 -5.00
N LYS A 255 -1.39 -9.50 -5.52
CA LYS A 255 -0.79 -10.45 -6.46
C LYS A 255 0.59 -10.87 -5.99
N MET A 256 0.90 -12.17 -6.07
CA MET A 256 2.23 -12.68 -5.80
C MET A 256 3.09 -12.60 -7.08
N ARG A 257 4.30 -12.10 -6.95
CA ARG A 257 5.30 -11.98 -8.02
C ARG A 257 6.52 -12.86 -7.72
N LYS A 258 7.13 -13.44 -8.75
CA LYS A 258 8.37 -14.24 -8.65
C LYS A 258 9.64 -13.38 -8.70
N ALA A 259 9.58 -12.17 -8.14
CA ALA A 259 10.71 -11.27 -7.99
C ALA A 259 10.67 -10.69 -6.56
N GLY A 260 11.74 -10.83 -5.82
CA GLY A 260 11.82 -10.38 -4.42
C GLY A 260 12.35 -8.97 -4.31
N VAL A 261 11.68 -8.11 -3.57
CA VAL A 261 12.16 -6.77 -3.24
C VAL A 261 13.12 -6.80 -2.05
N GLY A 262 14.02 -5.82 -2.01
CA GLY A 262 14.97 -5.58 -0.92
C GLY A 262 14.26 -4.96 0.29
N LEU A 263 13.50 -5.77 0.98
CA LEU A 263 12.77 -5.43 2.20
C LEU A 263 13.07 -6.49 3.25
N SER A 264 13.49 -6.09 4.43
CA SER A 264 13.75 -6.98 5.56
C SER A 264 13.29 -6.38 6.87
N VAL A 265 12.97 -7.24 7.84
CA VAL A 265 12.56 -6.85 9.19
C VAL A 265 13.29 -7.68 10.23
N ASP A 266 13.83 -7.02 11.26
CA ASP A 266 14.36 -7.67 12.46
C ASP A 266 13.23 -7.88 13.46
N VAL A 267 13.15 -9.07 14.01
CA VAL A 267 12.14 -9.51 14.98
C VAL A 267 12.82 -10.14 16.17
N LEU A 268 12.47 -9.72 17.37
CA LEU A 268 12.80 -10.42 18.61
C LEU A 268 11.73 -11.48 18.84
N VAL A 269 12.13 -12.75 18.74
CA VAL A 269 11.22 -13.88 18.83
C VAL A 269 11.31 -14.49 20.23
N GLU A 270 10.15 -14.73 20.83
CA GLU A 270 10.03 -15.45 22.08
C GLU A 270 10.28 -16.94 21.82
N PRO A 271 11.10 -17.63 22.64
CA PRO A 271 11.24 -19.07 22.57
C PRO A 271 9.93 -19.78 22.92
N GLU A 272 9.77 -21.00 22.46
CA GLU A 272 8.63 -21.88 22.81
C GLU A 272 8.62 -22.22 24.30
#